data_45d60d18c54df843a9462a5d396a17b6
#
_entry.id   45d60d18c54df843a9462a5d396a17b6
#
_cell.length_a   1.000
_cell.length_b   1.000
_cell.length_c   1.000
_cell.angle_alpha   90.00
_cell.angle_beta   90.00
_cell.angle_gamma   90.00
#
_symmetry.space_group_name_H-M   'P 1'
#
loop_
_entity.id
_entity.type
_entity.pdbx_description
1 polymer ?
#
loop_
_entity_poly.entity_id
_entity_poly.type
_entity_poly.pdbx_seq_one_letter_code
_entity_poly.pdbx_strand_id
1 'polypeptide(L)'
;MAAGILEFPGNVALTFDCGMWAAFRNTLEVLGTEGRIEVPSAFVSEDASIFIHTQEGVREEPQEMLNQYALQADEFTLSVWGEKRARFGPLDAVANMKAIDACLESAYTRKRVVL
;
A
#
# COMPACT_ATOMS: atom_id res chain seq x y z
N MET A 1 13.83 7.07 -10.74
CA MET A 1 12.54 6.47 -11.08
C MET A 1 12.68 4.95 -10.98
N ALA A 2 11.74 4.29 -10.34
CA ALA A 2 11.67 2.83 -10.27
C ALA A 2 10.25 2.37 -10.64
N ALA A 3 10.16 1.19 -11.24
CA ALA A 3 8.91 0.51 -11.50
C ALA A 3 9.14 -1.00 -11.39
N GLY A 4 8.14 -1.72 -10.96
CA GLY A 4 8.26 -3.16 -10.78
C GLY A 4 6.93 -3.88 -10.70
N ILE A 5 7.03 -5.22 -10.73
CA ILE A 5 5.91 -6.13 -10.57
C ILE A 5 6.28 -7.14 -9.48
N LEU A 6 5.39 -7.32 -8.52
CA LEU A 6 5.44 -8.39 -7.52
C LEU A 6 4.34 -9.39 -7.84
N GLU A 7 4.69 -10.64 -7.95
CA GLU A 7 3.76 -11.74 -8.19
C GLU A 7 3.55 -12.52 -6.89
N PHE A 8 2.31 -12.76 -6.54
CA PHE A 8 1.91 -13.51 -5.36
C PHE A 8 1.19 -14.81 -5.73
N PRO A 9 1.12 -15.78 -4.83
CA PRO A 9 0.28 -16.96 -5.02
C PRO A 9 -1.18 -16.59 -5.32
N GLY A 10 -1.90 -17.42 -6.05
CA GLY A 10 -3.32 -17.20 -6.35
C GLY A 10 -3.60 -16.20 -7.47
N ASN A 11 -2.67 -16.01 -8.40
CA ASN A 11 -2.79 -15.09 -9.53
C ASN A 11 -3.01 -13.62 -9.12
N VAL A 12 -2.42 -13.23 -8.01
CA VAL A 12 -2.41 -11.85 -7.55
C VAL A 12 -1.08 -11.20 -7.98
N ALA A 13 -1.14 -10.00 -8.49
CA ALA A 13 0.03 -9.20 -8.82
C ALA A 13 -0.13 -7.77 -8.31
N LEU A 14 0.99 -7.17 -7.91
CA LEU A 14 1.10 -5.75 -7.59
C LEU A 14 2.07 -5.10 -8.56
N THR A 15 1.65 -4.02 -9.18
CA THR A 15 2.52 -3.16 -9.99
C THR A 15 2.74 -1.85 -9.25
N PHE A 16 3.95 -1.34 -9.30
CA PHE A 16 4.27 -0.04 -8.72
C PHE A 16 5.17 0.76 -9.64
N ASP A 17 5.05 2.06 -9.55
CA ASP A 17 6.02 3.00 -10.07
C ASP A 17 6.20 4.17 -9.09
N CYS A 18 7.41 4.69 -9.02
CA CYS A 18 7.74 5.85 -8.22
C CYS A 18 8.86 6.67 -8.87
N GLY A 19 8.82 7.98 -8.63
CA GLY A 19 9.84 8.88 -9.18
C GLY A 19 9.83 10.23 -8.49
N MET A 20 11.02 10.79 -8.25
CA MET A 20 11.18 12.11 -7.63
C MET A 20 11.10 13.25 -8.65
N TRP A 21 11.20 12.95 -9.95
CA TRP A 21 11.32 13.93 -11.03
C TRP A 21 10.07 14.01 -11.91
N ALA A 22 9.00 13.35 -11.50
CA ALA A 22 7.72 13.36 -12.20
C ALA A 22 6.73 14.29 -11.50
N ALA A 23 5.65 14.65 -12.19
CA ALA A 23 4.52 15.32 -11.56
C ALA A 23 3.98 14.45 -10.41
N PHE A 24 3.56 15.11 -9.33
CA PHE A 24 3.09 14.42 -8.13
C PHE A 24 1.88 13.53 -8.44
N ARG A 25 1.97 12.27 -8.02
CA ARG A 25 0.92 11.28 -8.09
C ARG A 25 1.09 10.29 -6.94
N ASN A 26 0.01 10.01 -6.22
CA ASN A 26 0.03 9.06 -5.11
C ASN A 26 -1.21 8.16 -5.08
N THR A 27 -1.66 7.73 -6.24
CA THR A 27 -2.85 6.90 -6.42
C THR A 27 -2.56 5.44 -6.07
N LEU A 28 -3.52 4.81 -5.39
CA LEU A 28 -3.59 3.35 -5.20
C LEU A 28 -4.85 2.83 -5.88
N GLU A 29 -4.73 1.73 -6.61
CA GLU A 29 -5.85 1.04 -7.22
C GLU A 29 -5.79 -0.45 -6.88
N VAL A 30 -6.93 -1.03 -6.51
CA VAL A 30 -7.09 -2.46 -6.28
C VAL A 30 -8.13 -3.00 -7.26
N LEU A 31 -7.70 -3.90 -8.13
CA LEU A 31 -8.55 -4.54 -9.13
C LEU A 31 -9.05 -5.89 -8.63
N GLY A 32 -10.35 -6.10 -8.66
CA GLY A 32 -11.01 -7.37 -8.35
C GLY A 32 -11.87 -7.87 -9.52
N THR A 33 -12.44 -9.04 -9.37
CA THR A 33 -13.31 -9.67 -10.38
C THR A 33 -14.66 -8.97 -10.51
N GLU A 34 -15.13 -8.29 -9.48
CA GLU A 34 -16.45 -7.65 -9.45
C GLU A 34 -16.37 -6.12 -9.55
N GLY A 35 -15.16 -5.56 -9.51
CA GLY A 35 -14.96 -4.12 -9.58
C GLY A 35 -13.54 -3.71 -9.20
N ARG A 36 -13.38 -2.42 -8.96
CA ARG A 36 -12.10 -1.85 -8.51
C ARG A 36 -12.32 -0.82 -7.40
N ILE A 37 -11.32 -0.69 -6.56
CA ILE A 37 -11.23 0.37 -5.55
C ILE A 37 -10.14 1.34 -6.00
N GLU A 38 -10.44 2.61 -6.01
CA GLU A 38 -9.51 3.68 -6.34
C GLU A 38 -9.37 4.63 -5.17
N VAL A 39 -8.12 4.91 -4.79
CA VAL A 39 -7.75 5.88 -3.75
C VAL A 39 -6.83 6.91 -4.39
N PRO A 40 -7.36 8.04 -4.88
CA PRO A 40 -6.60 9.02 -5.65
C PRO A 40 -5.44 9.66 -4.87
N SER A 41 -5.54 9.67 -3.55
CA SER A 41 -4.61 10.30 -2.64
C SER A 41 -4.24 9.37 -1.49
N ALA A 42 -3.61 8.22 -1.84
CA ALA A 42 -3.43 7.09 -0.94
C ALA A 42 -2.42 7.31 0.20
N PHE A 43 -1.41 8.15 0.02
CA PHE A 43 -0.28 8.24 0.96
C PHE A 43 -0.16 9.58 1.66
N VAL A 44 -0.42 10.66 0.96
CA VAL A 44 -0.33 12.02 1.51
C VAL A 44 -1.48 12.83 0.92
N SER A 45 -2.47 13.17 1.72
CA SER A 45 -3.65 13.91 1.26
C SER A 45 -4.31 14.71 2.35
N GLU A 46 -4.93 15.81 1.94
CA GLU A 46 -5.96 16.51 2.68
C GLU A 46 -7.38 16.05 2.26
N ASP A 47 -7.49 15.15 1.28
CA ASP A 47 -8.73 14.55 0.80
C ASP A 47 -8.58 13.03 0.81
N ALA A 48 -9.43 12.36 1.54
CA ALA A 48 -9.36 10.94 1.80
C ALA A 48 -10.55 10.16 1.19
N SER A 49 -10.99 10.55 0.00
CA SER A 49 -12.06 9.83 -0.70
C SER A 49 -11.58 8.50 -1.26
N ILE A 50 -12.42 7.48 -1.12
CA ILE A 50 -12.26 6.16 -1.74
C ILE A 50 -13.40 5.99 -2.74
N PHE A 51 -13.08 5.63 -3.97
CA PHE A 51 -14.07 5.34 -5.01
C PHE A 51 -14.18 3.84 -5.25
N ILE A 52 -15.39 3.31 -5.17
CA ILE A 52 -15.70 1.91 -5.45
C ILE A 52 -16.45 1.86 -6.77
N HIS A 53 -15.83 1.26 -7.77
CA HIS A 53 -16.38 1.09 -9.12
C HIS A 53 -16.88 -0.34 -9.28
N THR A 54 -18.16 -0.51 -9.62
CA THR A 54 -18.80 -1.80 -9.90
C THR A 54 -19.59 -1.70 -11.21
N GLN A 55 -20.22 -2.79 -11.63
CA GLN A 55 -21.13 -2.78 -12.77
C GLN A 55 -22.39 -1.91 -12.52
N GLU A 56 -22.75 -1.68 -11.26
CA GLU A 56 -23.89 -0.86 -10.87
C GLU A 56 -23.58 0.64 -10.89
N GLY A 57 -22.30 1.02 -10.95
CA GLY A 57 -21.85 2.40 -10.99
C GLY A 57 -20.65 2.68 -10.08
N VAL A 58 -20.46 3.96 -9.78
CA VAL A 58 -19.38 4.44 -8.92
C VAL A 58 -19.98 4.96 -7.62
N ARG A 59 -19.46 4.49 -6.49
CA ARG A 59 -19.80 4.97 -5.16
C ARG A 59 -18.58 5.60 -4.52
N GLU A 60 -18.74 6.78 -3.98
CA GLU A 60 -17.75 7.46 -3.15
C GLU A 60 -17.97 7.09 -1.69
N GLU A 61 -16.90 6.74 -0.99
CA GLU A 61 -16.83 6.52 0.44
C GLU A 61 -15.94 7.61 1.05
N PRO A 62 -16.52 8.72 1.51
CA PRO A 62 -15.75 9.77 2.15
C PRO A 62 -15.16 9.26 3.47
N GLN A 63 -13.92 9.62 3.73
CA GLN A 63 -13.22 9.26 4.94
C GLN A 63 -13.05 10.49 5.84
N GLU A 64 -13.06 10.26 7.15
CA GLU A 64 -12.68 11.31 8.07
C GLU A 64 -11.18 11.62 7.95
N MET A 65 -10.87 12.90 7.95
CA MET A 65 -9.49 13.38 8.00
C MET A 65 -8.90 13.08 9.38
N LEU A 66 -8.05 12.07 9.43
CA LEU A 66 -7.37 11.66 10.65
C LEU A 66 -5.85 11.84 10.50
N ASN A 67 -5.22 12.28 11.58
CA ASN A 67 -3.76 12.32 11.61
C ASN A 67 -3.23 10.89 11.76
N GLN A 68 -2.71 10.34 10.66
CA GLN A 68 -2.19 8.97 10.58
C GLN A 68 -1.06 8.72 11.60
N TYR A 69 -0.23 9.72 11.90
CA TYR A 69 0.86 9.59 12.87
C TYR A 69 0.34 9.57 14.32
N ALA A 70 -0.73 10.33 14.61
CA ALA A 70 -1.38 10.24 15.90
C ALA A 70 -2.00 8.85 16.12
N LEU A 71 -2.72 8.33 15.11
CA LEU A 71 -3.28 6.97 15.16
C LEU A 71 -2.18 5.91 15.34
N GLN A 72 -1.05 6.05 14.67
CA GLN A 72 0.10 5.14 14.83
C GLN A 72 0.67 5.18 16.26
N ALA A 73 0.79 6.36 16.85
CA ALA A 73 1.27 6.54 18.22
C ALA A 73 0.30 5.94 19.24
N ASP A 74 -1.00 6.14 19.07
CA ASP A 74 -2.03 5.57 19.93
C ASP A 74 -2.05 4.03 19.85
N GLU A 75 -2.00 3.44 18.66
CA GLU A 75 -1.92 1.99 18.46
C GLU A 75 -0.67 1.39 19.14
N PHE A 76 0.47 2.06 19.00
CA PHE A 76 1.71 1.63 19.65
C PHE A 76 1.58 1.69 21.17
N THR A 77 1.04 2.78 21.70
CA THR A 77 0.85 3.00 23.13
C THR A 77 -0.06 1.93 23.76
N LEU A 78 -1.22 1.66 23.12
CA LEU A 78 -2.13 0.61 23.56
C LEU A 78 -1.48 -0.78 23.55
N SER A 79 -0.61 -1.03 22.57
CA SER A 79 0.14 -2.28 22.48
C SER A 79 1.18 -2.42 23.60
N VAL A 80 1.88 -1.34 23.95
CA VAL A 80 2.84 -1.32 25.07
C VAL A 80 2.15 -1.57 26.40
N TRP A 81 0.95 -1.02 26.60
CA TRP A 81 0.16 -1.23 27.82
C TRP A 81 -0.52 -2.62 27.87
N GLY A 82 -0.45 -3.39 26.79
CA GLY A 82 -1.07 -4.73 26.73
C GLY A 82 -2.59 -4.69 26.53
N GLU A 83 -3.15 -3.52 26.26
CA GLU A 83 -4.59 -3.33 25.99
C GLU A 83 -5.00 -3.77 24.60
N LYS A 84 -4.04 -3.77 23.66
CA LYS A 84 -4.25 -4.18 22.28
C LYS A 84 -3.04 -4.94 21.75
N ARG A 85 -3.27 -6.00 20.96
CA ARG A 85 -2.17 -6.66 20.26
C ARG A 85 -1.68 -5.77 19.11
N ALA A 86 -0.37 -5.60 18.98
CA ALA A 86 0.23 -4.90 17.85
C ALA A 86 -0.27 -5.54 16.52
N ARG A 87 -0.78 -4.71 15.64
CA ARG A 87 -1.33 -5.14 14.35
C ARG A 87 -0.23 -5.69 13.44
N PHE A 88 0.92 -5.05 13.47
CA PHE A 88 2.11 -5.44 12.73
C PHE A 88 3.26 -5.66 13.71
N GLY A 89 3.92 -6.80 13.62
CA GLY A 89 5.07 -7.14 14.45
C GLY A 89 6.40 -6.93 13.73
N PRO A 90 7.54 -7.14 14.40
CA PRO A 90 8.86 -6.98 13.79
C PRO A 90 9.09 -7.85 12.55
N LEU A 91 8.46 -9.02 12.48
CA LEU A 91 8.58 -9.91 11.32
C LEU A 91 7.95 -9.33 10.06
N ASP A 92 6.90 -8.51 10.19
CA ASP A 92 6.31 -7.77 9.08
C ASP A 92 7.30 -6.76 8.48
N ALA A 93 8.00 -6.02 9.34
CA ALA A 93 9.04 -5.10 8.90
C ALA A 93 10.19 -5.83 8.17
N VAL A 94 10.61 -6.99 8.68
CA VAL A 94 11.63 -7.83 8.03
C VAL A 94 11.14 -8.33 6.67
N ALA A 95 9.90 -8.78 6.56
CA ALA A 95 9.33 -9.23 5.29
C ALA A 95 9.26 -8.10 4.26
N ASN A 96 8.85 -6.90 4.69
CA ASN A 96 8.83 -5.71 3.85
C ASN A 96 10.24 -5.35 3.33
N MET A 97 11.26 -5.38 4.19
CA MET A 97 12.64 -5.10 3.77
C MET A 97 13.16 -6.15 2.80
N LYS A 98 12.85 -7.44 2.99
CA LYS A 98 13.20 -8.50 2.02
C LYS A 98 12.59 -8.24 0.64
N ALA A 99 11.33 -7.79 0.58
CA ALA A 99 10.70 -7.45 -0.69
C ALA A 99 11.41 -6.26 -1.38
N ILE A 100 11.82 -5.25 -0.63
CA ILE A 100 12.59 -4.11 -1.16
C ILE A 100 13.95 -4.57 -1.69
N ASP A 101 14.69 -5.37 -0.91
CA ASP A 101 15.99 -5.90 -1.32
C ASP A 101 15.88 -6.75 -2.59
N ALA A 102 14.84 -7.59 -2.69
CA ALA A 102 14.58 -8.38 -3.90
C ALA A 102 14.26 -7.50 -5.12
N CYS A 103 13.53 -6.41 -4.94
CA CYS A 103 13.29 -5.43 -6.01
C CYS A 103 14.60 -4.79 -6.47
N LEU A 104 15.48 -4.40 -5.54
CA LEU A 104 16.78 -3.83 -5.87
C LEU A 104 17.68 -4.85 -6.58
N GLU A 105 17.76 -6.07 -6.09
CA GLU A 105 18.50 -7.15 -6.73
C GLU A 105 18.00 -7.42 -8.15
N SER A 106 16.67 -7.49 -8.33
CA SER A 106 16.04 -7.66 -9.64
C SER A 106 16.43 -6.52 -10.60
N ALA A 107 16.41 -5.29 -10.12
CA ALA A 107 16.78 -4.11 -10.91
C ALA A 107 18.26 -4.15 -11.35
N TYR A 108 19.17 -4.56 -10.45
CA TYR A 108 20.60 -4.67 -10.76
C TYR A 108 20.93 -5.85 -11.69
N THR A 109 20.36 -7.01 -11.39
CA THR A 109 20.66 -8.24 -12.13
C THR A 109 19.84 -8.40 -13.40
N ARG A 110 18.73 -7.67 -13.54
CA ARG A 110 17.72 -7.78 -14.59
C ARG A 110 17.13 -9.19 -14.66
N LYS A 111 16.94 -9.81 -13.50
CA LYS A 111 16.38 -11.16 -13.37
C LYS A 111 15.23 -11.14 -12.38
N ARG A 112 14.32 -12.10 -12.53
CA ARG A 112 13.31 -12.39 -11.51
C ARG A 112 14.02 -12.90 -10.24
N VAL A 113 13.64 -12.37 -9.10
CA VAL A 113 14.05 -12.82 -7.76
C VAL A 113 12.86 -13.48 -7.10
N VAL A 114 13.10 -14.61 -6.43
CA VAL A 114 12.05 -15.34 -5.68
C VAL A 114 12.38 -15.23 -4.20
N LEU A 115 11.40 -14.89 -3.38
CA LEU A 115 11.49 -14.75 -1.92
C LEU A 115 11.06 -16.04 -1.22
#